data_c25ee7bb2b4e63ce1203efa8cdb60342
#
_entry.id   c25ee7bb2b4e63ce1203efa8cdb60342
#
_cell.length_a   1.000
_cell.length_b   1.000
_cell.length_c   1.000
_cell.angle_alpha   90.00
_cell.angle_beta   90.00
_cell.angle_gamma   90.00
#
_symmetry.space_group_name_H-M   'P 1'
#
loop_
_entity.id
_entity.type
_entity.pdbx_description
1 polymer ?
#
loop_
_entity_poly.entity_id
_entity_poly.type
_entity_poly.pdbx_seq_one_letter_code
_entity_poly.pdbx_strand_id
1 'polypeptide(L)'
;MNGKVGVIRVATKKGSSGSASRFTEDWLPVRAIQNNMIITKDNYKVSGVKISPRNIFILDPDTQNNILIGLRNFYNTIDYEFWLVVADRPVDISVYMSQMQLLLNETNSPAIRKLIMQDIEKGEAFIRNNIVDTEYYFMFRSKNADEVQKRVRQMINGLATCGLNAALISNSDLRLILENFLNGGNTTEFGTVMPVWVQV
;
A
#
# COMPACT_ATOMS: atom_id res chain seq x y z
N MET A 1 -39.10 -56.66 7.28
CA MET A 1 -37.94 -55.77 7.50
C MET A 1 -38.04 -54.60 6.57
N ASN A 2 -38.60 -53.47 7.05
CA ASN A 2 -38.81 -52.27 6.25
C ASN A 2 -37.68 -51.28 6.54
N GLY A 3 -36.71 -51.13 5.59
CA GLY A 3 -35.67 -50.09 5.62
C GLY A 3 -36.24 -48.75 5.24
N LYS A 4 -36.26 -47.81 6.16
CA LYS A 4 -36.58 -46.39 5.87
C LYS A 4 -35.34 -45.74 5.25
N VAL A 5 -35.46 -45.33 4.00
CA VAL A 5 -34.49 -44.48 3.31
C VAL A 5 -34.66 -43.05 3.81
N GLY A 6 -33.67 -42.55 4.56
CA GLY A 6 -33.66 -41.16 5.01
C GLY A 6 -33.26 -40.22 3.88
N VAL A 7 -34.17 -39.37 3.43
CA VAL A 7 -33.90 -38.31 2.47
C VAL A 7 -33.24 -37.15 3.22
N ILE A 8 -31.94 -36.94 2.95
CA ILE A 8 -31.23 -35.75 3.43
C ILE A 8 -31.70 -34.54 2.62
N ARG A 9 -32.53 -33.68 3.22
CA ARG A 9 -32.90 -32.38 2.67
C ARG A 9 -31.72 -31.43 2.89
N VAL A 10 -30.97 -31.16 1.84
CA VAL A 10 -30.03 -30.03 1.81
C VAL A 10 -30.85 -28.76 1.84
N ALA A 11 -30.76 -28.01 2.93
CA ALA A 11 -31.40 -26.70 3.03
C ALA A 11 -30.57 -25.72 2.15
N THR A 12 -31.12 -25.44 0.96
CA THR A 12 -30.63 -24.32 0.13
C THR A 12 -30.97 -23.02 0.85
N LYS A 13 -29.95 -22.38 1.41
CA LYS A 13 -30.05 -21.03 1.95
C LYS A 13 -30.48 -20.10 0.80
N LYS A 14 -31.73 -19.62 0.85
CA LYS A 14 -32.22 -18.57 -0.04
C LYS A 14 -31.26 -17.37 0.09
N GLY A 15 -30.46 -17.13 -0.92
CA GLY A 15 -29.69 -15.91 -1.02
C GLY A 15 -30.68 -14.74 -1.02
N SER A 16 -30.55 -13.84 -0.06
CA SER A 16 -31.25 -12.56 -0.11
C SER A 16 -30.77 -11.87 -1.40
N SER A 17 -31.71 -11.65 -2.33
CA SER A 17 -31.52 -10.79 -3.48
C SER A 17 -31.36 -9.36 -2.95
N GLY A 18 -30.14 -9.00 -2.54
CA GLY A 18 -29.81 -7.62 -2.31
C GLY A 18 -30.03 -6.88 -3.62
N SER A 19 -30.84 -5.84 -3.61
CA SER A 19 -30.97 -4.93 -4.75
C SER A 19 -29.55 -4.49 -5.14
N ALA A 20 -29.18 -4.71 -6.41
CA ALA A 20 -27.91 -4.25 -6.91
C ALA A 20 -27.80 -2.74 -6.63
N SER A 21 -26.86 -2.36 -5.78
CA SER A 21 -26.64 -0.96 -5.46
C SER A 21 -26.26 -0.19 -6.74
N ARG A 22 -26.76 1.04 -6.86
CA ARG A 22 -26.39 1.96 -7.96
C ARG A 22 -25.03 2.61 -7.75
N PHE A 23 -24.45 2.48 -6.56
CA PHE A 23 -23.22 3.16 -6.17
C PHE A 23 -22.06 2.15 -6.05
N THR A 24 -20.94 2.50 -6.65
CA THR A 24 -19.68 1.73 -6.56
C THR A 24 -19.22 1.57 -5.11
N GLU A 25 -19.53 2.54 -4.26
CA GLU A 25 -19.23 2.56 -2.83
C GLU A 25 -19.86 1.41 -2.06
N ASP A 26 -21.06 0.97 -2.46
CA ASP A 26 -21.74 -0.16 -1.82
C ASP A 26 -21.10 -1.50 -2.17
N TRP A 27 -20.43 -1.57 -3.31
CA TRP A 27 -19.69 -2.75 -3.74
C TRP A 27 -18.35 -2.88 -2.99
N LEU A 28 -17.69 -1.75 -2.67
CA LEU A 28 -16.40 -1.76 -2.00
C LEU A 28 -16.55 -2.26 -0.55
N PRO A 29 -15.82 -3.33 -0.14
CA PRO A 29 -15.92 -3.88 1.22
C PRO A 29 -15.20 -3.03 2.28
N VAL A 30 -14.81 -1.80 1.97
CA VAL A 30 -14.14 -0.85 2.88
C VAL A 30 -15.18 0.03 3.55
N ARG A 31 -15.10 0.14 4.88
CA ARG A 31 -15.94 1.01 5.70
C ARG A 31 -15.24 2.32 6.05
N ALA A 32 -13.96 2.24 6.45
CA ALA A 32 -13.18 3.41 6.83
C ALA A 32 -11.68 3.12 6.76
N ILE A 33 -10.86 4.18 6.68
CA ILE A 33 -9.41 4.12 6.89
C ILE A 33 -9.10 5.05 8.06
N GLN A 34 -8.71 4.48 9.20
CA GLN A 34 -8.39 5.22 10.40
C GLN A 34 -7.38 4.47 11.27
N ASN A 35 -6.59 5.21 12.05
CA ASN A 35 -5.60 4.64 12.96
C ASN A 35 -4.63 3.66 12.27
N ASN A 36 -4.24 3.97 11.03
CA ASN A 36 -3.36 3.13 10.19
C ASN A 36 -3.92 1.73 9.91
N MET A 37 -5.23 1.64 9.81
CA MET A 37 -5.96 0.41 9.48
C MET A 37 -7.08 0.69 8.49
N ILE A 38 -7.30 -0.23 7.55
CA ILE A 38 -8.52 -0.32 6.76
C ILE A 38 -9.52 -1.14 7.58
N ILE A 39 -10.69 -0.57 7.85
CA ILE A 39 -11.80 -1.25 8.50
C ILE A 39 -12.77 -1.71 7.42
N THR A 40 -13.00 -3.02 7.35
CA THR A 40 -13.90 -3.61 6.37
C THR A 40 -15.36 -3.65 6.89
N LYS A 41 -16.33 -3.85 5.98
CA LYS A 41 -17.76 -3.95 6.33
C LYS A 41 -18.07 -5.15 7.26
N ASP A 42 -17.26 -6.20 7.21
CA ASP A 42 -17.32 -7.39 8.08
C ASP A 42 -16.45 -7.28 9.34
N ASN A 43 -16.04 -6.03 9.68
CA ASN A 43 -15.26 -5.67 10.87
C ASN A 43 -13.84 -6.26 10.95
N TYR A 44 -13.26 -6.72 9.85
CA TYR A 44 -11.83 -6.96 9.81
C TYR A 44 -11.06 -5.63 9.79
N LYS A 45 -9.90 -5.65 10.39
CA LYS A 45 -8.91 -4.57 10.39
C LYS A 45 -7.71 -5.04 9.60
N VAL A 46 -7.44 -4.38 8.47
CA VAL A 46 -6.30 -4.66 7.61
C VAL A 46 -5.25 -3.59 7.87
N SER A 47 -4.04 -4.01 8.19
CA SER A 47 -2.90 -3.13 8.41
C SER A 47 -1.62 -3.85 8.03
N GLY A 48 -0.48 -3.23 8.26
CA GLY A 48 0.80 -3.83 7.93
C GLY A 48 1.98 -2.92 8.19
N VAL A 49 3.07 -3.25 7.53
CA VAL A 49 4.30 -2.48 7.56
C VAL A 49 4.76 -2.14 6.15
N LYS A 50 5.32 -0.96 5.99
CA LYS A 50 6.04 -0.52 4.80
C LYS A 50 7.50 -0.92 4.96
N ILE A 51 8.05 -1.60 3.97
CA ILE A 51 9.44 -2.08 3.98
C ILE A 51 10.28 -1.14 3.12
N SER A 52 11.38 -0.64 3.67
CA SER A 52 12.35 0.12 2.89
C SER A 52 13.16 -0.83 2.00
N PRO A 53 13.18 -0.61 0.67
CA PRO A 53 13.94 -1.47 -0.22
C PRO A 53 15.43 -1.39 0.09
N ARG A 54 16.12 -2.53 -0.03
CA ARG A 54 17.56 -2.62 0.13
C ARG A 54 18.16 -3.40 -1.05
N ASN A 55 19.13 -2.78 -1.72
CA ASN A 55 19.84 -3.48 -2.77
C ASN A 55 20.84 -4.45 -2.14
N ILE A 56 20.53 -5.74 -2.18
CA ILE A 56 21.39 -6.79 -1.63
C ILE A 56 22.57 -7.14 -2.54
N PHE A 57 22.50 -6.84 -3.84
CA PHE A 57 23.52 -7.21 -4.82
C PHE A 57 24.84 -6.40 -4.70
N ILE A 58 24.80 -5.27 -3.99
CA ILE A 58 25.99 -4.46 -3.70
C ILE A 58 26.71 -4.88 -2.41
N LEU A 59 26.13 -5.84 -1.65
CA LEU A 59 26.68 -6.33 -0.41
C LEU A 59 27.63 -7.53 -0.66
N ASP A 60 28.48 -7.81 0.31
CA ASP A 60 29.31 -9.00 0.28
C ASP A 60 28.47 -10.30 0.38
N PRO A 61 28.96 -11.45 -0.12
CA PRO A 61 28.19 -12.68 -0.16
C PRO A 61 27.71 -13.21 1.21
N ASP A 62 28.51 -12.99 2.26
CA ASP A 62 28.16 -13.45 3.61
C ASP A 62 27.00 -12.61 4.18
N THR A 63 27.03 -11.30 3.97
CA THR A 63 25.95 -10.39 4.36
C THR A 63 24.66 -10.70 3.57
N GLN A 64 24.78 -10.98 2.26
CA GLN A 64 23.61 -11.41 1.45
C GLN A 64 22.97 -12.67 2.02
N ASN A 65 23.77 -13.69 2.28
CA ASN A 65 23.32 -14.96 2.85
C ASN A 65 22.65 -14.76 4.22
N ASN A 66 23.26 -13.95 5.09
CA ASN A 66 22.70 -13.68 6.41
C ASN A 66 21.32 -13.01 6.33
N ILE A 67 21.11 -12.05 5.39
CA ILE A 67 19.81 -11.43 5.16
C ILE A 67 18.80 -12.48 4.68
N LEU A 68 19.17 -13.32 3.72
CA LEU A 68 18.26 -14.35 3.17
C LEU A 68 17.88 -15.40 4.23
N ILE A 69 18.84 -15.86 5.03
CA ILE A 69 18.60 -16.79 6.13
C ILE A 69 17.70 -16.13 7.19
N GLY A 70 17.99 -14.88 7.56
CA GLY A 70 17.18 -14.10 8.49
C GLY A 70 15.74 -13.96 7.99
N LEU A 71 15.55 -13.60 6.72
CA LEU A 71 14.24 -13.48 6.10
C LEU A 71 13.47 -14.80 6.08
N ARG A 72 14.14 -15.91 5.73
CA ARG A 72 13.56 -17.25 5.83
C ARG A 72 13.09 -17.57 7.25
N ASN A 73 13.92 -17.28 8.24
CA ASN A 73 13.57 -17.51 9.65
C ASN A 73 12.39 -16.64 10.07
N PHE A 74 12.37 -15.37 9.65
CA PHE A 74 11.24 -14.46 9.88
C PHE A 74 9.93 -15.02 9.30
N TYR A 75 9.92 -15.47 8.04
CA TYR A 75 8.73 -16.08 7.44
C TYR A 75 8.22 -17.29 8.21
N ASN A 76 9.12 -18.10 8.75
CA ASN A 76 8.75 -19.28 9.56
C ASN A 76 8.13 -18.92 10.92
N THR A 77 8.23 -17.67 11.37
CA THR A 77 7.59 -17.21 12.61
C THR A 77 6.16 -16.70 12.41
N ILE A 78 5.72 -16.54 11.16
CA ILE A 78 4.39 -16.03 10.84
C ILE A 78 3.42 -17.20 10.76
N ASP A 79 2.43 -17.22 11.63
CA ASP A 79 1.39 -18.24 11.74
C ASP A 79 0.00 -17.77 11.26
N TYR A 80 -0.05 -16.64 10.57
CA TYR A 80 -1.28 -16.03 10.06
C TYR A 80 -1.16 -15.65 8.57
N GLU A 81 -2.31 -15.45 7.93
CA GLU A 81 -2.39 -15.01 6.54
C GLU A 81 -1.84 -13.61 6.36
N PHE A 82 -0.98 -13.44 5.36
CA PHE A 82 -0.39 -12.15 4.99
C PHE A 82 -0.30 -11.98 3.48
N TRP A 83 -0.13 -10.74 3.05
CA TRP A 83 0.06 -10.36 1.65
C TRP A 83 1.31 -9.50 1.52
N LEU A 84 2.13 -9.83 0.53
CA LEU A 84 3.14 -8.91 -0.01
C LEU A 84 2.46 -8.06 -1.07
N VAL A 85 2.40 -6.75 -0.84
CA VAL A 85 1.83 -5.79 -1.77
C VAL A 85 2.96 -4.94 -2.31
N VAL A 86 3.08 -4.88 -3.62
CA VAL A 86 4.00 -4.00 -4.34
C VAL A 86 3.13 -2.97 -5.04
N ALA A 87 3.32 -1.71 -4.72
CA ALA A 87 2.51 -0.61 -5.23
C ALA A 87 3.40 0.51 -5.77
N ASP A 88 3.05 1.03 -6.93
CA ASP A 88 3.72 2.16 -7.51
C ASP A 88 3.15 3.46 -6.93
N ARG A 89 4.03 4.35 -6.49
CA ARG A 89 3.69 5.69 -6.04
C ARG A 89 4.16 6.69 -7.06
N PRO A 90 3.28 7.52 -7.64
CA PRO A 90 3.70 8.64 -8.44
C PRO A 90 4.62 9.55 -7.64
N VAL A 91 5.78 9.88 -8.20
CA VAL A 91 6.74 10.76 -7.53
C VAL A 91 6.26 12.20 -7.70
N ASP A 92 5.98 12.86 -6.58
CA ASP A 92 5.59 14.28 -6.57
C ASP A 92 6.83 15.16 -6.51
N ILE A 93 7.13 15.83 -7.62
CA ILE A 93 8.22 16.82 -7.71
C ILE A 93 7.70 18.26 -7.78
N SER A 94 6.43 18.51 -7.45
CA SER A 94 5.80 19.84 -7.53
C SER A 94 6.54 20.88 -6.69
N VAL A 95 6.99 20.52 -5.49
CA VAL A 95 7.78 21.38 -4.61
C VAL A 95 9.12 21.73 -5.24
N TYR A 96 9.81 20.74 -5.81
CA TYR A 96 11.08 20.95 -6.52
C TYR A 96 10.88 21.88 -7.72
N MET A 97 9.87 21.66 -8.53
CA MET A 97 9.54 22.49 -9.70
C MET A 97 9.25 23.94 -9.30
N SER A 98 8.49 24.13 -8.22
CA SER A 98 8.22 25.48 -7.68
C SER A 98 9.49 26.17 -7.21
N GLN A 99 10.39 25.47 -6.53
CA GLN A 99 11.68 26.02 -6.12
C GLN A 99 12.56 26.41 -7.32
N MET A 100 12.60 25.58 -8.37
CA MET A 100 13.35 25.89 -9.59
C MET A 100 12.80 27.12 -10.31
N GLN A 101 11.47 27.30 -10.35
CA GLN A 101 10.84 28.49 -10.92
C GLN A 101 11.17 29.77 -10.12
N LEU A 102 11.14 29.70 -8.78
CA LEU A 102 11.56 30.81 -7.92
C LEU A 102 13.03 31.17 -8.16
N LEU A 103 13.91 30.17 -8.17
CA LEU A 103 15.33 30.37 -8.41
C LEU A 103 15.60 30.97 -9.80
N LEU A 104 14.85 30.59 -10.83
CA LEU A 104 14.92 31.18 -12.17
C LEU A 104 14.59 32.67 -12.15
N ASN A 105 13.58 33.09 -11.36
CA ASN A 105 13.17 34.49 -11.25
C ASN A 105 14.18 35.34 -10.49
N GLU A 106 14.85 34.79 -9.50
CA GLU A 106 15.85 35.48 -8.68
C GLU A 106 17.24 35.55 -9.33
N THR A 107 17.53 34.67 -10.29
CA THR A 107 18.84 34.54 -10.91
C THR A 107 19.01 35.51 -12.09
N ASN A 108 20.01 36.39 -12.04
CA ASN A 108 20.32 37.35 -13.09
C ASN A 108 21.38 36.85 -14.11
N SER A 109 22.16 35.82 -13.75
CA SER A 109 23.23 35.30 -14.63
C SER A 109 22.67 34.49 -15.78
N PRO A 110 22.92 34.86 -17.06
CA PRO A 110 22.36 34.12 -18.22
C PRO A 110 22.82 32.65 -18.27
N ALA A 111 24.06 32.37 -17.84
CA ALA A 111 24.59 30.99 -17.83
C ALA A 111 23.83 30.12 -16.81
N ILE A 112 23.61 30.64 -15.60
CA ILE A 112 22.91 29.92 -14.54
C ILE A 112 21.42 29.75 -14.92
N ARG A 113 20.78 30.79 -15.46
CA ARG A 113 19.40 30.70 -15.96
C ARG A 113 19.21 29.57 -16.97
N LYS A 114 20.16 29.41 -17.89
CA LYS A 114 20.11 28.32 -18.88
C LYS A 114 20.15 26.94 -18.21
N LEU A 115 20.96 26.75 -17.18
CA LEU A 115 21.02 25.49 -16.44
C LEU A 115 19.71 25.21 -15.70
N ILE A 116 19.15 26.23 -15.02
CA ILE A 116 17.88 26.08 -14.32
C ILE A 116 16.75 25.72 -15.30
N MET A 117 16.70 26.37 -16.48
CA MET A 117 15.71 26.04 -17.51
C MET A 117 15.85 24.60 -18.00
N GLN A 118 17.07 24.10 -18.17
CA GLN A 118 17.30 22.69 -18.52
C GLN A 118 16.82 21.73 -17.43
N ASP A 119 16.98 22.09 -16.16
CA ASP A 119 16.52 21.25 -15.05
C ASP A 119 14.98 21.30 -14.91
N ILE A 120 14.35 22.43 -15.18
CA ILE A 120 12.87 22.53 -15.30
C ILE A 120 12.37 21.64 -16.44
N GLU A 121 13.00 21.69 -17.62
CA GLU A 121 12.61 20.84 -18.76
C GLU A 121 12.73 19.35 -18.45
N LYS A 122 13.81 18.94 -17.74
CA LYS A 122 13.97 17.55 -17.25
C LYS A 122 12.85 17.19 -16.27
N GLY A 123 12.53 18.09 -15.33
CA GLY A 123 11.43 17.89 -14.37
C GLY A 123 10.07 17.72 -15.07
N GLU A 124 9.79 18.53 -16.08
CA GLU A 124 8.57 18.38 -16.90
C GLU A 124 8.55 17.03 -17.66
N ALA A 125 9.69 16.59 -18.20
CA ALA A 125 9.80 15.29 -18.84
C ALA A 125 9.59 14.15 -17.84
N PHE A 126 10.04 14.31 -16.59
CA PHE A 126 9.83 13.37 -15.51
C PHE A 126 8.33 13.20 -15.18
N ILE A 127 7.60 14.32 -15.10
CA ILE A 127 6.13 14.30 -14.88
C ILE A 127 5.42 13.65 -16.07
N ARG A 128 5.76 14.04 -17.32
CA ARG A 128 5.14 13.49 -18.54
C ARG A 128 5.33 11.97 -18.67
N ASN A 129 6.44 11.46 -18.19
CA ASN A 129 6.77 10.03 -18.27
C ASN A 129 6.15 9.21 -17.13
N ASN A 130 5.34 9.83 -16.26
CA ASN A 130 4.68 9.16 -15.12
C ASN A 130 5.65 8.29 -14.32
N ILE A 131 6.82 8.85 -13.96
CA ILE A 131 7.82 8.08 -13.21
C ILE A 131 7.26 7.77 -11.82
N VAL A 132 7.33 6.50 -11.46
CA VAL A 132 6.82 5.97 -10.20
C VAL A 132 7.98 5.44 -9.34
N ASP A 133 7.82 5.53 -8.03
CA ASP A 133 8.64 4.84 -7.05
C ASP A 133 7.90 3.59 -6.58
N THR A 134 8.58 2.45 -6.56
CA THR A 134 7.97 1.19 -6.17
C THR A 134 8.11 0.99 -4.67
N GLU A 135 6.98 0.87 -3.98
CA GLU A 135 6.90 0.68 -2.55
C GLU A 135 6.46 -0.75 -2.19
N TYR A 136 7.02 -1.27 -1.09
CA TYR A 136 6.83 -2.64 -0.65
C TYR A 136 6.12 -2.65 0.70
N TYR A 137 5.02 -3.43 0.78
CA TYR A 137 4.20 -3.53 1.97
C TYR A 137 3.98 -4.99 2.37
N PHE A 138 4.03 -5.24 3.65
CA PHE A 138 3.66 -6.51 4.24
C PHE A 138 2.37 -6.32 5.01
N MET A 139 1.27 -6.86 4.48
CA MET A 139 -0.07 -6.61 5.00
C MET A 139 -0.71 -7.88 5.56
N PHE A 140 -1.57 -7.72 6.53
CA PHE A 140 -2.35 -8.80 7.14
C PHE A 140 -3.68 -8.26 7.66
N ARG A 141 -4.56 -9.18 8.08
CA ARG A 141 -5.86 -8.82 8.68
C ARG A 141 -6.07 -9.48 10.04
N SER A 142 -6.82 -8.82 10.91
CA SER A 142 -7.35 -9.39 12.16
C SER A 142 -8.68 -8.73 12.52
N LYS A 143 -9.48 -9.38 13.35
CA LYS A 143 -10.69 -8.79 13.93
C LYS A 143 -10.39 -7.91 15.15
N ASN A 144 -9.30 -8.16 15.84
CA ASN A 144 -8.91 -7.46 17.06
C ASN A 144 -7.85 -6.38 16.76
N ALA A 145 -8.08 -5.15 17.21
CA ALA A 145 -7.14 -4.05 17.03
C ALA A 145 -5.84 -4.23 17.83
N ASP A 146 -5.92 -4.80 19.04
CA ASP A 146 -4.74 -5.03 19.87
C ASP A 146 -3.82 -6.09 19.23
N GLU A 147 -4.43 -7.10 18.61
CA GLU A 147 -3.70 -8.11 17.85
C GLU A 147 -3.00 -7.50 16.63
N VAL A 148 -3.65 -6.57 15.93
CA VAL A 148 -3.03 -5.83 14.82
C VAL A 148 -1.78 -5.10 15.31
N GLN A 149 -1.87 -4.36 16.41
CA GLN A 149 -0.74 -3.64 16.98
C GLN A 149 0.40 -4.57 17.40
N LYS A 150 0.07 -5.71 18.00
CA LYS A 150 1.06 -6.73 18.39
C LYS A 150 1.79 -7.29 17.16
N ARG A 151 1.04 -7.69 16.12
CA ARG A 151 1.60 -8.24 14.89
C ARG A 151 2.48 -7.23 14.14
N VAL A 152 2.07 -5.96 14.07
CA VAL A 152 2.89 -4.89 13.48
C VAL A 152 4.24 -4.78 14.17
N ARG A 153 4.25 -4.75 15.53
CA ARG A 153 5.51 -4.69 16.28
C ARG A 153 6.38 -5.92 16.05
N GLN A 154 5.79 -7.10 16.01
CA GLN A 154 6.50 -8.34 15.70
C GLN A 154 7.12 -8.31 14.30
N MET A 155 6.38 -7.81 13.29
CA MET A 155 6.89 -7.67 11.94
C MET A 155 8.05 -6.69 11.85
N ILE A 156 7.92 -5.50 12.46
CA ILE A 156 9.00 -4.50 12.47
C ILE A 156 10.26 -5.08 13.10
N ASN A 157 10.14 -5.70 14.27
CA ASN A 157 11.27 -6.30 14.97
C ASN A 157 11.87 -7.48 14.19
N GLY A 158 11.02 -8.35 13.64
CA GLY A 158 11.47 -9.50 12.84
C GLY A 158 12.22 -9.08 11.58
N LEU A 159 11.73 -8.07 10.85
CA LEU A 159 12.41 -7.52 9.68
C LEU A 159 13.71 -6.81 10.06
N ALA A 160 13.74 -6.10 11.18
CA ALA A 160 14.96 -5.46 11.67
C ALA A 160 16.07 -6.49 11.99
N THR A 161 15.74 -7.65 12.55
CA THR A 161 16.71 -8.73 12.79
C THR A 161 17.28 -9.31 11.49
N CYS A 162 16.55 -9.18 10.37
CA CYS A 162 17.04 -9.56 9.04
C CYS A 162 17.87 -8.46 8.35
N GLY A 163 18.07 -7.31 9.02
CA GLY A 163 18.75 -6.15 8.42
C GLY A 163 17.89 -5.37 7.41
N LEU A 164 16.56 -5.50 7.49
CA LEU A 164 15.58 -4.74 6.71
C LEU A 164 14.89 -3.71 7.61
N ASN A 165 14.73 -2.49 7.11
CA ASN A 165 13.99 -1.46 7.81
C ASN A 165 12.52 -1.52 7.43
N ALA A 166 11.65 -1.49 8.43
CA ALA A 166 10.22 -1.43 8.24
C ALA A 166 9.58 -0.40 9.17
N ALA A 167 8.54 0.26 8.72
CA ALA A 167 7.76 1.22 9.48
C ALA A 167 6.27 0.85 9.44
N LEU A 168 5.50 1.32 10.42
CA LEU A 168 4.05 1.18 10.41
C LEU A 168 3.50 1.88 9.15
N ILE A 169 2.60 1.21 8.45
CA ILE A 169 1.89 1.77 7.30
C ILE A 169 1.04 2.97 7.72
N SER A 170 1.03 4.03 6.93
CA SER A 170 0.22 5.22 7.20
C SER A 170 -1.17 5.14 6.54
N ASN A 171 -2.10 6.00 6.97
CA ASN A 171 -3.41 6.12 6.31
C ASN A 171 -3.26 6.55 4.84
N SER A 172 -2.27 7.38 4.51
CA SER A 172 -1.98 7.79 3.13
C SER A 172 -1.48 6.64 2.27
N ASP A 173 -0.62 5.77 2.82
CA ASP A 173 -0.16 4.58 2.10
C ASP A 173 -1.31 3.60 1.84
N LEU A 174 -2.20 3.40 2.83
CA LEU A 174 -3.37 2.54 2.67
C LEU A 174 -4.34 3.06 1.59
N ARG A 175 -4.52 4.38 1.50
CA ARG A 175 -5.30 5.00 0.43
C ARG A 175 -4.67 4.78 -0.93
N LEU A 176 -3.36 5.03 -1.04
CA LEU A 176 -2.61 4.82 -2.27
C LEU A 176 -2.73 3.38 -2.78
N ILE A 177 -2.58 2.40 -1.89
CA ILE A 177 -2.74 0.98 -2.24
C ILE A 177 -4.14 0.73 -2.81
N LEU A 178 -5.20 1.22 -2.15
CA LEU A 178 -6.55 1.06 -2.63
C LEU A 178 -6.79 1.78 -3.96
N GLU A 179 -6.25 2.99 -4.15
CA GLU A 179 -6.33 3.72 -5.42
C GLU A 179 -5.67 2.94 -6.55
N ASN A 180 -4.48 2.40 -6.33
CA ASN A 180 -3.78 1.60 -7.33
C ASN A 180 -4.60 0.36 -7.74
N PHE A 181 -5.21 -0.32 -6.78
CA PHE A 181 -6.06 -1.48 -7.06
C PHE A 181 -7.37 -1.12 -7.77
N LEU A 182 -7.98 0.01 -7.42
CA LEU A 182 -9.28 0.42 -7.96
C LEU A 182 -9.17 1.13 -9.30
N ASN A 183 -8.09 1.90 -9.51
CA ASN A 183 -7.90 2.77 -10.66
C ASN A 183 -6.76 2.33 -11.59
N GLY A 184 -6.16 1.15 -11.35
CA GLY A 184 -5.05 0.65 -12.16
C GLY A 184 -3.80 1.53 -12.12
N GLY A 185 -3.58 2.27 -11.01
CA GLY A 185 -2.46 3.19 -10.85
C GLY A 185 -2.60 4.53 -11.58
N ASN A 186 -3.71 4.76 -12.27
CA ASN A 186 -3.97 6.05 -12.90
C ASN A 186 -4.53 7.04 -11.87
N THR A 187 -3.86 8.17 -11.70
CA THR A 187 -4.42 9.31 -10.97
C THR A 187 -5.54 9.92 -11.82
N THR A 188 -6.75 9.96 -11.29
CA THR A 188 -7.85 10.64 -11.96
C THR A 188 -7.72 12.15 -11.78
N GLU A 189 -8.08 12.94 -12.82
CA GLU A 189 -8.11 14.41 -12.75
C GLU A 189 -9.03 14.94 -11.62
N PHE A 190 -9.90 14.09 -11.08
CA PHE A 190 -10.90 14.44 -10.06
C PHE A 190 -10.46 14.08 -8.62
N GLY A 191 -9.20 13.72 -8.38
CA GLY A 191 -8.69 13.33 -7.06
C GLY A 191 -9.08 11.90 -6.66
N THR A 192 -9.02 11.64 -5.36
CA THR A 192 -9.29 10.30 -4.81
C THR A 192 -10.72 9.85 -5.06
N VAL A 193 -10.88 8.66 -5.62
CA VAL A 193 -12.19 8.02 -5.82
C VAL A 193 -12.83 7.61 -4.48
N MET A 194 -12.09 7.74 -3.39
CA MET A 194 -12.58 7.41 -2.05
C MET A 194 -13.53 8.50 -1.52
N PRO A 195 -14.72 8.13 -1.02
CA PRO A 195 -15.66 9.09 -0.46
C PRO A 195 -15.10 9.87 0.71
N VAL A 196 -15.55 11.11 0.90
CA VAL A 196 -15.06 12.03 1.95
C VAL A 196 -15.19 11.44 3.36
N TRP A 197 -16.17 10.58 3.62
CA TRP A 197 -16.37 9.91 4.91
C TRP A 197 -15.27 8.90 5.28
N VAL A 198 -14.45 8.46 4.31
CA VAL A 198 -13.26 7.63 4.56
C VAL A 198 -12.08 8.47 5.05
N GLN A 199 -12.22 9.79 5.09
CA GLN A 199 -11.14 10.72 5.48
C GLN A 199 -11.11 11.04 7.00
N VAL A 200 -11.99 10.46 7.81
CA VAL A 200 -12.07 10.72 9.27
C VAL A 200 -11.21 9.76 10.06
#